data_898952a6f50955a7f08ea82f6464225a
#
_entry.id   898952a6f50955a7f08ea82f6464225a
#
_cell.length_a   1.000
_cell.length_b   1.000
_cell.length_c   1.000
_cell.angle_alpha   90.00
_cell.angle_beta   90.00
_cell.angle_gamma   90.00
#
_symmetry.space_group_name_H-M   'P 1'
#
loop_
_entity.id
_entity.type
_entity.pdbx_description
1 polymer ?
#
loop_
_entity_poly.entity_id
_entity_poly.type
_entity_poly.pdbx_seq_one_letter_code
_entity_poly.pdbx_strand_id
1 'polypeptide(L)'
;YEIHGTKGSIRFDQEDQNALHLYTMDGPEEEKGFKKILTGPAHPDYKAFCQGPGHGTGYQDQIIIEANDFLRAIYEERNIWPTFSEGMEVNRVVSAALDSSEKSIWVKISDY
;
A
#
# COMPACT_ATOMS: atom_id res chain seq x y z
N TYR A 1 -6.76 -0.44 7.07
CA TYR A 1 -7.25 0.84 6.56
C TYR A 1 -8.27 0.65 5.45
N GLU A 2 -9.10 1.68 5.28
CA GLU A 2 -10.07 1.75 4.19
C GLU A 2 -9.96 3.11 3.49
N ILE A 3 -10.08 3.10 2.17
CA ILE A 3 -10.07 4.32 1.34
C ILE A 3 -11.33 4.28 0.48
N HIS A 4 -12.14 5.32 0.57
CA HIS A 4 -13.39 5.47 -0.18
C HIS A 4 -13.27 6.64 -1.16
N GLY A 5 -13.55 6.36 -2.42
CA GLY A 5 -13.57 7.35 -3.49
C GLY A 5 -14.87 7.32 -4.29
N THR A 6 -15.01 8.25 -5.20
CA THR A 6 -16.21 8.37 -6.06
C THR A 6 -16.36 7.24 -7.08
N LYS A 7 -15.29 6.49 -7.34
CA LYS A 7 -15.28 5.40 -8.34
C LYS A 7 -15.19 4.01 -7.71
N GLY A 8 -14.94 3.92 -6.40
CA GLY A 8 -14.79 2.64 -5.71
C GLY A 8 -14.16 2.80 -4.34
N SER A 9 -13.91 1.67 -3.70
CA SER A 9 -13.31 1.62 -2.36
C SER A 9 -12.31 0.47 -2.29
N ILE A 10 -11.29 0.66 -1.47
CA ILE A 10 -10.35 -0.40 -1.12
C ILE A 10 -10.32 -0.58 0.40
N ARG A 11 -10.15 -1.82 0.83
CA ARG A 11 -9.92 -2.18 2.23
C ARG A 11 -8.77 -3.15 2.31
N PHE A 12 -7.83 -2.86 3.20
CA PHE A 12 -6.67 -3.68 3.50
C PHE A 12 -6.61 -3.96 5.00
N ASP A 13 -6.35 -5.22 5.32
CA ASP A 13 -6.12 -5.67 6.69
C ASP A 13 -4.68 -6.17 6.83
N GLN A 14 -3.92 -5.60 7.76
CA GLN A 14 -2.53 -5.99 7.99
C GLN A 14 -2.40 -7.42 8.52
N GLU A 15 -3.42 -7.94 9.21
CA GLU A 15 -3.45 -9.33 9.69
C GLU A 15 -3.75 -10.34 8.55
N ASP A 16 -4.36 -9.87 7.43
CA ASP A 16 -4.58 -10.65 6.19
C ASP A 16 -3.85 -9.99 5.02
N GLN A 17 -2.53 -9.77 5.17
CA GLN A 17 -1.70 -9.00 4.23
C GLN A 17 -1.65 -9.53 2.80
N ASN A 18 -2.07 -10.77 2.56
CA ASN A 18 -2.13 -11.39 1.24
C ASN A 18 -3.46 -11.14 0.52
N ALA A 19 -4.32 -10.31 1.06
CA ALA A 19 -5.63 -10.02 0.50
C ALA A 19 -5.90 -8.50 0.41
N LEU A 20 -6.39 -8.07 -0.75
CA LEU A 20 -6.96 -6.75 -0.94
C LEU A 20 -8.45 -6.89 -1.24
N HIS A 21 -9.28 -6.12 -0.57
CA HIS A 21 -10.69 -6.02 -0.89
C HIS A 21 -10.94 -4.78 -1.73
N LEU A 22 -11.46 -4.99 -2.94
CA LEU A 22 -11.74 -3.94 -3.91
C LEU A 22 -13.22 -3.91 -4.23
N TYR A 23 -13.84 -2.73 -4.09
CA TYR A 23 -15.16 -2.43 -4.61
C TYR A 23 -15.02 -1.43 -5.76
N THR A 24 -15.71 -1.68 -6.87
CA THR A 24 -15.79 -0.76 -8.00
C THR A 24 -17.25 -0.38 -8.28
N MET A 25 -17.48 0.86 -8.68
CA MET A 25 -18.81 1.33 -9.08
C MET A 25 -19.25 0.78 -10.43
N ASP A 26 -18.30 0.25 -11.23
CA ASP A 26 -18.55 -0.32 -12.54
C ASP A 26 -19.20 -1.71 -12.44
N GLY A 27 -19.97 -2.07 -13.48
CA GLY A 27 -20.63 -3.38 -13.59
C GLY A 27 -22.12 -3.35 -13.22
N PRO A 28 -22.80 -4.50 -13.39
CA PRO A 28 -24.22 -4.62 -13.10
C PRO A 28 -24.48 -4.47 -11.59
N GLU A 29 -25.65 -3.91 -11.26
CA GLU A 29 -26.00 -3.58 -9.86
C GLU A 29 -26.04 -4.82 -8.96
N GLU A 30 -26.51 -5.94 -9.52
CA GLU A 30 -26.62 -7.23 -8.82
C GLU A 30 -25.27 -7.89 -8.50
N GLU A 31 -24.18 -7.44 -9.14
CA GLU A 31 -22.81 -7.95 -8.93
C GLU A 31 -21.95 -7.01 -8.08
N LYS A 32 -22.50 -5.87 -7.64
CA LYS A 32 -21.77 -4.91 -6.83
C LYS A 32 -21.48 -5.48 -5.44
N GLY A 33 -20.21 -5.46 -5.08
CA GLY A 33 -19.71 -5.94 -3.80
C GLY A 33 -18.21 -5.87 -3.72
N PHE A 34 -17.66 -6.09 -2.55
CA PHE A 34 -16.21 -6.21 -2.41
C PHE A 34 -15.69 -7.51 -3.01
N LYS A 35 -14.78 -7.40 -3.96
CA LYS A 35 -14.02 -8.53 -4.51
C LYS A 35 -12.77 -8.73 -3.65
N LYS A 36 -12.56 -9.95 -3.12
CA LYS A 36 -11.32 -10.32 -2.46
C LYS A 36 -10.28 -10.71 -3.51
N ILE A 37 -9.20 -9.94 -3.61
CA ILE A 37 -8.07 -10.17 -4.50
C ILE A 37 -6.94 -10.74 -3.67
N LEU A 38 -6.54 -11.97 -3.97
CA LEU A 38 -5.41 -12.61 -3.29
C LEU A 38 -4.12 -12.33 -4.05
N THR A 39 -3.03 -12.11 -3.32
CA THR A 39 -1.69 -12.08 -3.92
C THR A 39 -1.36 -13.44 -4.53
N GLY A 40 -0.62 -13.44 -5.61
CA GLY A 40 -0.28 -14.67 -6.30
C GLY A 40 0.70 -14.43 -7.45
N PRO A 41 1.08 -15.49 -8.19
CA PRO A 41 2.10 -15.41 -9.24
C PRO A 41 1.73 -14.52 -10.44
N ALA A 42 0.46 -14.10 -10.54
CA ALA A 42 0.02 -13.09 -11.51
C ALA A 42 0.50 -11.67 -11.15
N HIS A 43 0.92 -11.43 -9.91
CA HIS A 43 1.47 -10.18 -9.44
C HIS A 43 3.01 -10.26 -9.53
N PRO A 44 3.67 -9.42 -10.35
CA PRO A 44 5.08 -9.60 -10.73
C PRO A 44 6.03 -9.73 -9.54
N ASP A 45 5.85 -8.93 -8.50
CA ASP A 45 6.74 -8.90 -7.34
C ASP A 45 6.63 -10.16 -6.47
N TYR A 46 5.47 -10.82 -6.50
CA TYR A 46 5.22 -12.04 -5.73
C TYR A 46 5.56 -13.33 -6.48
N LYS A 47 5.80 -13.25 -7.79
CA LYS A 47 6.03 -14.41 -8.64
C LYS A 47 7.20 -15.28 -8.16
N ALA A 48 8.24 -14.69 -7.61
CA ALA A 48 9.41 -15.40 -7.12
C ALA A 48 9.16 -16.18 -5.81
N PHE A 49 8.17 -15.78 -5.02
CA PHE A 49 7.85 -16.34 -3.71
C PHE A 49 6.59 -17.20 -3.72
N CYS A 50 5.64 -16.85 -4.57
CA CYS A 50 4.33 -17.48 -4.66
C CYS A 50 4.28 -18.40 -5.88
N GLN A 51 4.49 -19.70 -5.68
CA GLN A 51 4.51 -20.69 -6.76
C GLN A 51 3.12 -21.05 -7.30
N GLY A 52 2.07 -20.75 -6.55
CA GLY A 52 0.69 -21.04 -6.92
C GLY A 52 -0.32 -20.56 -5.88
N PRO A 53 -1.62 -20.74 -6.13
CA PRO A 53 -2.66 -20.42 -5.15
C PRO A 53 -2.41 -21.12 -3.80
N GLY A 54 -2.67 -20.40 -2.71
CA GLY A 54 -2.43 -20.90 -1.36
C GLY A 54 -0.98 -20.77 -0.84
N HIS A 55 -0.07 -20.25 -1.65
CA HIS A 55 1.28 -19.89 -1.23
C HIS A 55 1.34 -18.37 -1.02
N GLY A 56 0.96 -17.91 0.15
CA GLY A 56 1.05 -16.50 0.53
C GLY A 56 2.49 -16.05 0.75
N THR A 57 2.70 -14.75 0.73
CA THR A 57 3.98 -14.13 1.10
C THR A 57 3.96 -13.70 2.55
N GLY A 58 5.12 -13.74 3.19
CA GLY A 58 5.33 -13.25 4.55
C GLY A 58 5.97 -11.85 4.57
N TYR A 59 6.12 -11.31 5.76
CA TYR A 59 6.76 -10.02 5.98
C TYR A 59 8.22 -9.99 5.47
N GLN A 60 8.94 -11.10 5.65
CA GLN A 60 10.33 -11.23 5.18
C GLN A 60 10.43 -11.17 3.64
N ASP A 61 9.45 -11.74 2.95
CA ASP A 61 9.42 -11.71 1.47
C ASP A 61 9.21 -10.26 0.97
N GLN A 62 8.41 -9.47 1.68
CA GLN A 62 8.20 -8.05 1.36
C GLN A 62 9.48 -7.24 1.52
N ILE A 63 10.26 -7.50 2.58
CA ILE A 63 11.56 -6.86 2.79
C ILE A 63 12.56 -7.25 1.68
N ILE A 64 12.53 -8.50 1.22
CA ILE A 64 13.39 -8.95 0.10
C ILE A 64 12.99 -8.23 -1.19
N ILE A 65 11.70 -8.06 -1.45
CA ILE A 65 11.20 -7.30 -2.62
C ILE A 65 11.70 -5.85 -2.55
N GLU A 66 11.54 -5.19 -1.41
CA GLU A 66 12.02 -3.82 -1.18
C GLU A 66 13.53 -3.69 -1.41
N ALA A 67 14.32 -4.60 -0.83
CA ALA A 67 15.77 -4.61 -1.02
C ALA A 67 16.16 -4.83 -2.49
N ASN A 68 15.47 -5.72 -3.20
CA ASN A 68 15.69 -5.94 -4.64
C ASN A 68 15.39 -4.68 -5.46
N ASP A 69 14.29 -3.99 -5.17
CA ASP A 69 13.92 -2.77 -5.87
C ASP A 69 14.93 -1.65 -5.61
N PHE A 70 15.40 -1.52 -4.37
CA PHE A 70 16.46 -0.57 -4.02
C PHE A 70 17.76 -0.85 -4.77
N LEU A 71 18.22 -2.11 -4.81
CA LEU A 71 19.43 -2.50 -5.54
C LEU A 71 19.29 -2.28 -7.05
N ARG A 72 18.12 -2.57 -7.60
CA ARG A 72 17.82 -2.28 -9.01
C ARG A 72 17.84 -0.79 -9.31
N ALA A 73 17.28 0.04 -8.42
CA ALA A 73 17.30 1.49 -8.58
C ALA A 73 18.74 2.03 -8.67
N ILE A 74 19.65 1.50 -7.83
CA ILE A 74 21.07 1.86 -7.88
C ILE A 74 21.70 1.40 -9.20
N TYR A 75 21.48 0.15 -9.58
CA TYR A 75 22.10 -0.43 -10.79
C TYR A 75 21.60 0.23 -12.09
N GLU A 76 20.30 0.55 -12.13
CA GLU A 76 19.64 1.13 -13.30
C GLU A 76 19.67 2.67 -13.29
N GLU A 77 20.28 3.29 -12.27
CA GLU A 77 20.38 4.76 -12.07
C GLU A 77 19.03 5.46 -12.19
N ARG A 78 17.97 4.85 -11.65
CA ARG A 78 16.61 5.39 -11.70
C ARG A 78 16.02 5.59 -10.30
N ASN A 79 15.11 6.53 -10.19
CA ASN A 79 14.27 6.63 -9.01
C ASN A 79 13.18 5.57 -9.05
N ILE A 80 12.92 4.96 -7.90
CA ILE A 80 11.77 4.08 -7.68
C ILE A 80 10.86 4.70 -6.62
N TRP A 81 9.60 4.35 -6.66
CA TRP A 81 8.64 4.71 -5.63
C TRP A 81 8.59 3.60 -4.56
N PRO A 82 8.51 3.93 -3.26
CA PRO A 82 8.58 5.29 -2.69
C PRO A 82 10.00 5.86 -2.66
N THR A 83 10.13 7.18 -2.84
CA THR A 83 11.38 7.92 -2.72
C THR A 83 11.55 8.52 -1.32
N PHE A 84 12.73 9.10 -1.04
CA PHE A 84 12.95 9.85 0.19
C PHE A 84 12.04 11.08 0.31
N SER A 85 11.58 11.64 -0.81
CA SER A 85 10.62 12.74 -0.79
C SER A 85 9.26 12.30 -0.24
N GLU A 86 8.75 11.14 -0.66
CA GLU A 86 7.53 10.57 -0.07
C GLU A 86 7.72 10.24 1.41
N GLY A 87 8.89 9.71 1.77
CA GLY A 87 9.23 9.46 3.18
C GLY A 87 9.18 10.74 4.02
N MET A 88 9.66 11.86 3.47
CA MET A 88 9.58 13.17 4.12
C MET A 88 8.12 13.64 4.26
N GLU A 89 7.28 13.48 3.24
CA GLU A 89 5.86 13.83 3.32
C GLU A 89 5.12 13.01 4.40
N VAL A 90 5.45 11.72 4.54
CA VAL A 90 4.91 10.89 5.63
C VAL A 90 5.34 11.45 6.99
N ASN A 91 6.61 11.83 7.15
CA ASN A 91 7.10 12.41 8.41
C ASN A 91 6.42 13.76 8.74
N ARG A 92 6.12 14.59 7.74
CA ARG A 92 5.34 15.82 7.93
C ARG A 92 3.96 15.53 8.51
N VAL A 93 3.26 14.54 7.95
CA VAL A 93 1.93 14.13 8.44
C VAL A 93 2.02 13.63 9.88
N VAL A 94 3.01 12.79 10.19
CA VAL A 94 3.22 12.27 11.54
C VAL A 94 3.51 13.41 12.53
N SER A 95 4.39 14.33 12.18
CA SER A 95 4.74 15.48 13.03
C SER A 95 3.52 16.39 13.27
N ALA A 96 2.76 16.69 12.20
CA ALA A 96 1.53 17.46 12.30
C ALA A 96 0.49 16.78 13.21
N ALA A 97 0.35 15.45 13.11
CA ALA A 97 -0.58 14.69 13.94
C ALA A 97 -0.18 14.72 15.42
N LEU A 98 1.11 14.57 15.72
CA LEU A 98 1.64 14.68 17.09
C LEU A 98 1.38 16.06 17.69
N ASP A 99 1.70 17.11 16.96
CA ASP A 99 1.48 18.50 17.38
C ASP A 99 -0.01 18.81 17.58
N SER A 100 -0.86 18.33 16.67
CA SER A 100 -2.30 18.48 16.79
C SER A 100 -2.84 17.79 18.04
N SER A 101 -2.34 16.60 18.35
CA SER A 101 -2.72 15.87 19.56
C SER A 101 -2.24 16.56 20.83
N GLU A 102 -0.97 16.99 20.88
CA GLU A 102 -0.37 17.62 22.05
C GLU A 102 -1.03 18.97 22.36
N LYS A 103 -1.23 19.78 21.33
CA LYS A 103 -1.79 21.13 21.45
C LYS A 103 -3.31 21.18 21.44
N SER A 104 -3.99 20.06 21.14
CA SER A 104 -5.46 19.97 20.97
C SER A 104 -6.00 21.00 19.97
N ILE A 105 -5.31 21.18 18.84
CA ILE A 105 -5.68 22.13 17.78
C ILE A 105 -5.61 21.47 16.40
N TRP A 106 -6.30 22.05 15.42
CA TRP A 106 -6.10 21.74 14.03
C TRP A 106 -4.80 22.38 13.52
N VAL A 107 -3.94 21.59 12.87
CA VAL A 107 -2.71 22.07 12.24
C VAL A 107 -2.76 21.82 10.73
N LYS A 108 -2.07 22.66 9.97
CA LYS A 108 -1.92 22.46 8.53
C LYS A 108 -0.64 21.67 8.27
N ILE A 109 -0.72 20.62 7.47
CA ILE A 109 0.45 19.80 7.09
C ILE A 109 1.50 20.64 6.34
N SER A 110 1.06 21.67 5.60
CA SER A 110 1.97 22.59 4.89
C SER A 110 2.91 23.39 5.79
N ASP A 111 2.67 23.41 7.08
CA ASP A 111 3.47 24.17 8.04
C ASP A 111 4.65 23.34 8.61
N TYR A 112 4.83 22.10 8.10
CA TYR A 112 5.84 21.11 8.51
C TYR A 112 6.86 20.73 7.44
#